data_68fbe698d6ecce96dbb8e74b956cdf5a
#
_entry.id   68fbe698d6ecce96dbb8e74b956cdf5a
#
_cell.length_a   1.000
_cell.length_b   1.000
_cell.length_c   1.000
_cell.angle_alpha   90.00
_cell.angle_beta   90.00
_cell.angle_gamma   90.00
#
_symmetry.space_group_name_H-M   'P 1'
#
loop_
_entity.id
_entity.type
_entity.pdbx_description
1 polymer ?
#
loop_
_entity_poly.entity_id
_entity_poly.type
_entity_poly.pdbx_seq_one_letter_code
_entity_poly.pdbx_strand_id
1 'polypeptide(L)'
;MHAASFIKYLAVVLMTLFALVGGLFAAGYAVQDLSGGTAALLIASYAVPAVVLSLLALLRPSSTGPVLVALTVLILLVNDVDALARLIPRDTWGPVGVIAALMLAAAIGFLGIHRPTLAGWLLIALAVGQAVAAILPRFRGGGPMPLSAALSGSTGIVVVPLLLIGVLFLVAGRSPGAATVVAPAR
;
A
#
# COMPACT_ATOMS: atom_id res chain seq x y z
N MET A 1 23.64 -2.19 16.62
CA MET A 1 22.77 -2.30 15.42
C MET A 1 23.11 -1.16 14.49
N HIS A 2 23.39 -1.41 13.21
CA HIS A 2 23.64 -0.34 12.27
C HIS A 2 22.35 0.46 12.05
N ALA A 3 22.43 1.79 11.98
CA ALA A 3 21.28 2.69 11.83
C ALA A 3 20.32 2.28 10.68
N ALA A 4 20.87 1.79 9.57
CA ALA A 4 20.10 1.29 8.44
C ALA A 4 19.17 0.11 8.77
N SER A 5 19.66 -0.84 9.58
CA SER A 5 18.84 -1.98 10.02
C SER A 5 17.72 -1.52 10.94
N PHE A 6 18.01 -0.58 11.84
CA PHE A 6 16.99 0.01 12.71
C PHE A 6 15.89 0.70 11.90
N ILE A 7 16.25 1.59 10.96
CA ILE A 7 15.30 2.29 10.09
C ILE A 7 14.45 1.31 9.28
N LYS A 8 15.06 0.25 8.74
CA LYS A 8 14.36 -0.79 7.99
C LYS A 8 13.29 -1.49 8.83
N TYR A 9 13.64 -1.96 10.02
CA TYR A 9 12.66 -2.64 10.88
C TYR A 9 11.61 -1.68 11.42
N LEU A 10 11.97 -0.44 11.72
CA LEU A 10 11.02 0.60 12.08
C LEU A 10 9.99 0.81 10.96
N ALA A 11 10.44 0.91 9.71
CA ALA A 11 9.55 1.06 8.57
C ALA A 11 8.60 -0.15 8.41
N VAL A 12 9.08 -1.38 8.62
CA VAL A 12 8.25 -2.60 8.60
C VAL A 12 7.18 -2.56 9.69
N VAL A 13 7.57 -2.22 10.92
CA VAL A 13 6.63 -2.14 12.06
C VAL A 13 5.58 -1.06 11.81
N LEU A 14 5.99 0.13 11.38
CA LEU A 14 5.06 1.22 11.05
C LEU A 14 4.10 0.82 9.94
N MET A 15 4.60 0.13 8.89
CA MET A 15 3.74 -0.34 7.79
C MET A 15 2.74 -1.39 8.26
N THR A 16 3.19 -2.34 9.09
CA THR A 16 2.31 -3.38 9.63
C THR A 16 1.22 -2.79 10.53
N LEU A 17 1.59 -1.89 11.43
CA LEU A 17 0.63 -1.20 12.29
C LEU A 17 -0.37 -0.37 11.46
N PHE A 18 0.13 0.38 10.48
CA PHE A 18 -0.72 1.18 9.61
C PHE A 18 -1.69 0.32 8.80
N ALA A 19 -1.22 -0.80 8.23
CA ALA A 19 -2.05 -1.72 7.47
C ALA A 19 -3.09 -2.41 8.37
N LEU A 20 -2.75 -2.80 9.60
CA LEU A 20 -3.68 -3.38 10.56
C LEU A 20 -4.76 -2.38 10.97
N VAL A 21 -4.37 -1.19 11.43
CA VAL A 21 -5.31 -0.17 11.88
C VAL A 21 -6.19 0.30 10.72
N GLY A 22 -5.59 0.63 9.58
CA GLY A 22 -6.30 1.06 8.39
C GLY A 22 -7.21 -0.04 7.83
N GLY A 23 -6.73 -1.29 7.82
CA GLY A 23 -7.50 -2.45 7.38
C GLY A 23 -8.71 -2.73 8.30
N LEU A 24 -8.54 -2.67 9.62
CA LEU A 24 -9.63 -2.82 10.58
C LEU A 24 -10.68 -1.71 10.45
N PHE A 25 -10.22 -0.47 10.29
CA PHE A 25 -11.12 0.66 10.09
C PHE A 25 -11.91 0.53 8.77
N ALA A 26 -11.24 0.20 7.69
CA ALA A 26 -11.85 0.01 6.39
C ALA A 26 -12.79 -1.21 6.36
N ALA A 27 -12.42 -2.32 7.00
CA ALA A 27 -13.27 -3.49 7.16
C ALA A 27 -14.51 -3.18 8.01
N GLY A 28 -14.35 -2.47 9.13
CA GLY A 28 -15.47 -2.04 9.97
C GLY A 28 -16.49 -1.22 9.20
N TYR A 29 -16.01 -0.26 8.38
CA TYR A 29 -16.89 0.54 7.52
C TYR A 29 -17.60 -0.30 6.44
N ALA A 30 -16.88 -1.22 5.80
CA ALA A 30 -17.41 -2.04 4.71
C ALA A 30 -18.45 -3.07 5.17
N VAL A 31 -18.44 -3.48 6.46
CA VAL A 31 -19.35 -4.50 6.99
C VAL A 31 -20.49 -3.95 7.84
N GLN A 32 -20.58 -2.63 8.00
CA GLN A 32 -21.52 -1.98 8.92
C GLN A 32 -22.99 -2.36 8.67
N ASP A 33 -23.35 -2.56 7.38
CA ASP A 33 -24.71 -2.88 6.96
C ASP A 33 -24.89 -4.36 6.52
N LEU A 34 -23.86 -5.21 6.71
CA LEU A 34 -23.89 -6.59 6.23
C LEU A 34 -24.25 -7.59 7.33
N SER A 35 -24.98 -8.65 6.97
CA SER A 35 -25.22 -9.79 7.86
C SER A 35 -23.92 -10.56 8.15
N GLY A 36 -23.80 -11.18 9.33
CA GLY A 36 -22.57 -11.77 9.82
C GLY A 36 -21.84 -12.71 8.85
N GLY A 37 -22.56 -13.55 8.10
CA GLY A 37 -21.94 -14.45 7.11
C GLY A 37 -21.33 -13.71 5.92
N THR A 38 -22.04 -12.72 5.37
CA THR A 38 -21.58 -11.91 4.23
C THR A 38 -20.41 -11.02 4.66
N ALA A 39 -20.48 -10.44 5.86
CA ALA A 39 -19.40 -9.65 6.44
C ALA A 39 -18.11 -10.49 6.59
N ALA A 40 -18.22 -11.72 7.10
CA ALA A 40 -17.09 -12.62 7.26
C ALA A 40 -16.46 -12.99 5.91
N LEU A 41 -17.26 -13.27 4.88
CA LEU A 41 -16.77 -13.56 3.52
C LEU A 41 -16.05 -12.35 2.92
N LEU A 42 -16.61 -11.15 3.09
CA LEU A 42 -15.98 -9.93 2.60
C LEU A 42 -14.62 -9.69 3.28
N ILE A 43 -14.56 -9.77 4.61
CA ILE A 43 -13.29 -9.63 5.35
C ILE A 43 -12.28 -10.69 4.89
N ALA A 44 -12.71 -11.95 4.76
CA ALA A 44 -11.84 -13.03 4.32
C ALA A 44 -11.30 -12.81 2.90
N SER A 45 -12.13 -12.29 1.98
CA SER A 45 -11.71 -11.98 0.61
C SER A 45 -10.57 -10.97 0.52
N TYR A 46 -10.43 -10.10 1.52
CA TYR A 46 -9.34 -9.14 1.63
C TYR A 46 -8.19 -9.66 2.51
N ALA A 47 -8.48 -10.23 3.66
CA ALA A 47 -7.47 -10.65 4.62
C ALA A 47 -6.64 -11.83 4.10
N VAL A 48 -7.25 -12.82 3.45
CA VAL A 48 -6.54 -14.00 2.94
C VAL A 48 -5.49 -13.64 1.90
N PRO A 49 -5.78 -12.88 0.82
CA PRO A 49 -4.74 -12.45 -0.11
C PRO A 49 -3.65 -11.61 0.54
N ALA A 50 -4.00 -10.72 1.48
CA ALA A 50 -3.02 -9.90 2.20
C ALA A 50 -2.02 -10.75 2.98
N VAL A 51 -2.52 -11.75 3.73
CA VAL A 51 -1.68 -12.68 4.49
C VAL A 51 -0.84 -13.54 3.56
N VAL A 52 -1.44 -14.11 2.50
CA VAL A 52 -0.72 -14.95 1.54
C VAL A 52 0.40 -14.17 0.85
N LEU A 53 0.13 -12.95 0.35
CA LEU A 53 1.13 -12.11 -0.29
C LEU A 53 2.24 -11.69 0.70
N SER A 54 1.88 -11.39 1.95
CA SER A 54 2.84 -11.05 3.00
C SER A 54 3.77 -12.22 3.34
N LEU A 55 3.21 -13.42 3.46
CA LEU A 55 3.99 -14.65 3.67
C LEU A 55 4.89 -14.96 2.47
N LEU A 56 4.39 -14.82 1.24
CA LEU A 56 5.20 -14.98 0.03
C LEU A 56 6.32 -13.96 -0.03
N ALA A 57 6.08 -12.70 0.34
CA ALA A 57 7.10 -11.66 0.40
C ALA A 57 8.20 -11.97 1.41
N LEU A 58 7.87 -12.64 2.52
CA LEU A 58 8.83 -13.10 3.51
C LEU A 58 9.60 -14.33 3.05
N LEU A 59 8.92 -15.34 2.52
CA LEU A 59 9.49 -16.64 2.23
C LEU A 59 10.17 -16.71 0.85
N ARG A 60 9.67 -15.96 -0.14
CA ARG A 60 10.15 -15.98 -1.53
C ARG A 60 10.27 -14.57 -2.13
N PRO A 61 11.14 -13.71 -1.59
CA PRO A 61 11.22 -12.29 -2.00
C PRO A 61 11.66 -12.09 -3.46
N SER A 62 12.34 -13.07 -4.06
CA SER A 62 12.80 -12.99 -5.46
C SER A 62 11.64 -13.09 -6.46
N SER A 63 10.72 -14.03 -6.23
CA SER A 63 9.55 -14.24 -7.11
C SER A 63 8.39 -13.30 -6.77
N THR A 64 8.26 -12.91 -5.49
CA THR A 64 7.16 -12.03 -5.06
C THR A 64 7.35 -10.58 -5.49
N GLY A 65 8.60 -10.12 -5.63
CA GLY A 65 8.89 -8.75 -6.09
C GLY A 65 8.18 -8.38 -7.40
N PRO A 66 8.38 -9.12 -8.50
CA PRO A 66 7.68 -8.87 -9.77
C PRO A 66 6.14 -8.94 -9.65
N VAL A 67 5.62 -9.87 -8.85
CA VAL A 67 4.17 -9.99 -8.61
C VAL A 67 3.62 -8.74 -7.93
N LEU A 68 4.30 -8.23 -6.89
CA LEU A 68 3.88 -7.02 -6.19
C LEU A 68 3.98 -5.78 -7.10
N VAL A 69 4.97 -5.70 -8.00
CA VAL A 69 5.05 -4.66 -9.03
C VAL A 69 3.82 -4.72 -9.94
N ALA A 70 3.50 -5.90 -10.49
CA ALA A 70 2.36 -6.08 -11.38
C ALA A 70 1.03 -5.75 -10.69
N LEU A 71 0.84 -6.21 -9.43
CA LEU A 71 -0.35 -5.90 -8.65
C LEU A 71 -0.45 -4.41 -8.31
N THR A 72 0.68 -3.74 -8.02
CA THR A 72 0.69 -2.30 -7.81
C THR A 72 0.20 -1.56 -9.04
N VAL A 73 0.75 -1.87 -10.21
CA VAL A 73 0.33 -1.25 -11.48
C VAL A 73 -1.14 -1.53 -11.75
N LEU A 74 -1.59 -2.77 -11.55
CA LEU A 74 -3.00 -3.15 -11.76
C LEU A 74 -3.94 -2.36 -10.85
N ILE A 75 -3.64 -2.26 -9.56
CA ILE A 75 -4.47 -1.52 -8.60
C ILE A 75 -4.51 -0.03 -8.96
N LEU A 76 -3.38 0.56 -9.35
CA LEU A 76 -3.33 1.95 -9.77
C LEU A 76 -4.19 2.19 -11.01
N LEU A 77 -4.06 1.34 -12.03
CA LEU A 77 -4.88 1.44 -13.24
C LEU A 77 -6.39 1.29 -12.94
N VAL A 78 -6.77 0.31 -12.12
CA VAL A 78 -8.17 0.10 -11.74
C VAL A 78 -8.71 1.31 -10.97
N ASN A 79 -7.94 1.85 -10.02
CA ASN A 79 -8.35 3.02 -9.25
C ASN A 79 -8.50 4.27 -10.13
N ASP A 80 -7.57 4.50 -11.06
CA ASP A 80 -7.63 5.66 -11.97
C ASP A 80 -8.79 5.54 -12.96
N VAL A 81 -9.03 4.33 -13.50
CA VAL A 81 -10.18 4.06 -14.38
C VAL A 81 -11.48 4.24 -13.60
N ASP A 82 -11.58 3.71 -12.37
CA ASP A 82 -12.77 3.90 -11.54
C ASP A 82 -12.99 5.36 -11.17
N ALA A 83 -11.92 6.10 -10.87
CA ALA A 83 -12.00 7.54 -10.59
C ALA A 83 -12.58 8.33 -11.79
N LEU A 84 -12.28 7.89 -13.02
CA LEU A 84 -12.78 8.50 -14.24
C LEU A 84 -14.17 8.02 -14.64
N ALA A 85 -14.39 6.71 -14.61
CA ALA A 85 -15.60 6.08 -15.19
C ALA A 85 -16.68 5.80 -14.14
N ARG A 86 -16.37 5.85 -12.84
CA ARG A 86 -17.28 5.52 -11.72
C ARG A 86 -17.92 4.15 -11.89
N LEU A 87 -17.09 3.15 -12.21
CA LEU A 87 -17.54 1.78 -12.49
C LEU A 87 -17.94 1.04 -11.22
N ILE A 88 -17.31 1.34 -10.10
CA ILE A 88 -17.55 0.67 -8.82
C ILE A 88 -18.53 1.51 -7.97
N PRO A 89 -19.73 0.99 -7.69
CA PRO A 89 -20.69 1.66 -6.82
C PRO A 89 -20.15 1.76 -5.40
N ARG A 90 -19.73 2.94 -4.99
CA ARG A 90 -19.13 3.18 -3.66
C ARG A 90 -20.11 2.95 -2.52
N ASP A 91 -21.38 3.15 -2.78
CA ASP A 91 -22.48 2.96 -1.81
C ASP A 91 -22.67 1.47 -1.44
N THR A 92 -22.28 0.55 -2.36
CA THR A 92 -22.47 -0.89 -2.17
C THR A 92 -21.18 -1.59 -1.75
N TRP A 93 -20.03 -1.17 -2.28
CA TRP A 93 -18.74 -1.85 -2.10
C TRP A 93 -17.78 -1.12 -1.17
N GLY A 94 -18.13 0.09 -0.72
CA GLY A 94 -17.27 0.91 0.11
C GLY A 94 -15.96 1.33 -0.58
N PRO A 95 -14.90 1.65 0.15
CA PRO A 95 -13.63 2.15 -0.38
C PRO A 95 -12.70 1.01 -0.86
N VAL A 96 -13.17 0.19 -1.81
CA VAL A 96 -12.43 -1.01 -2.32
C VAL A 96 -11.00 -0.68 -2.71
N GLY A 97 -10.78 0.44 -3.41
CA GLY A 97 -9.44 0.85 -3.85
C GLY A 97 -8.49 1.13 -2.70
N VAL A 98 -8.98 1.73 -1.61
CA VAL A 98 -8.19 1.99 -0.40
C VAL A 98 -7.86 0.68 0.31
N ILE A 99 -8.84 -0.23 0.44
CA ILE A 99 -8.64 -1.54 1.07
C ILE A 99 -7.60 -2.34 0.29
N ALA A 100 -7.73 -2.41 -1.05
CA ALA A 100 -6.78 -3.10 -1.90
C ALA A 100 -5.36 -2.51 -1.80
N ALA A 101 -5.24 -1.17 -1.75
CA ALA A 101 -3.96 -0.50 -1.56
C ALA A 101 -3.33 -0.81 -0.19
N LEU A 102 -4.11 -0.84 0.90
CA LEU A 102 -3.61 -1.19 2.24
C LEU A 102 -3.16 -2.65 2.32
N MET A 103 -3.90 -3.59 1.72
CA MET A 103 -3.52 -4.99 1.64
C MET A 103 -2.18 -5.16 0.92
N LEU A 104 -2.04 -4.51 -0.23
CA LEU A 104 -0.81 -4.56 -1.01
C LEU A 104 0.35 -3.89 -0.28
N ALA A 105 0.09 -2.76 0.37
CA ALA A 105 1.09 -2.05 1.17
C ALA A 105 1.62 -2.89 2.33
N ALA A 106 0.79 -3.72 2.98
CA ALA A 106 1.24 -4.66 3.99
C ALA A 106 2.26 -5.65 3.42
N ALA A 107 1.94 -6.30 2.29
CA ALA A 107 2.83 -7.25 1.63
C ALA A 107 4.14 -6.58 1.15
N ILE A 108 4.06 -5.35 0.64
CA ILE A 108 5.23 -4.55 0.26
C ILE A 108 6.09 -4.22 1.49
N GLY A 109 5.47 -3.92 2.63
CA GLY A 109 6.17 -3.71 3.90
C GLY A 109 7.04 -4.90 4.28
N PHE A 110 6.51 -6.13 4.19
CA PHE A 110 7.29 -7.35 4.43
C PHE A 110 8.37 -7.60 3.37
N LEU A 111 8.11 -7.29 2.09
CA LEU A 111 9.15 -7.32 1.04
C LEU A 111 10.32 -6.39 1.41
N GLY A 112 10.05 -5.27 2.08
CA GLY A 112 11.06 -4.29 2.52
C GLY A 112 12.11 -4.86 3.45
N ILE A 113 11.87 -5.98 4.13
CA ILE A 113 12.88 -6.69 4.93
C ILE A 113 14.05 -7.14 4.04
N HIS A 114 13.77 -7.61 2.83
CA HIS A 114 14.74 -8.18 1.90
C HIS A 114 15.13 -7.20 0.79
N ARG A 115 14.18 -6.38 0.33
CA ARG A 115 14.35 -5.44 -0.81
C ARG A 115 13.82 -4.05 -0.47
N PRO A 116 14.47 -3.31 0.45
CA PRO A 116 13.94 -2.03 0.96
C PRO A 116 13.77 -0.99 -0.13
N THR A 117 14.69 -0.90 -1.08
CA THR A 117 14.60 0.08 -2.17
C THR A 117 13.37 -0.16 -3.05
N LEU A 118 13.10 -1.43 -3.42
CA LEU A 118 11.92 -1.77 -4.22
C LEU A 118 10.64 -1.49 -3.44
N ALA A 119 10.59 -1.90 -2.16
CA ALA A 119 9.45 -1.65 -1.31
C ALA A 119 9.17 -0.14 -1.15
N GLY A 120 10.22 0.66 -0.97
CA GLY A 120 10.08 2.11 -0.88
C GLY A 120 9.46 2.72 -2.13
N TRP A 121 9.93 2.35 -3.32
CA TRP A 121 9.36 2.84 -4.57
C TRP A 121 7.91 2.39 -4.79
N LEU A 122 7.56 1.15 -4.45
CA LEU A 122 6.19 0.65 -4.58
C LEU A 122 5.22 1.38 -3.64
N LEU A 123 5.62 1.66 -2.39
CA LEU A 123 4.79 2.44 -1.46
C LEU A 123 4.59 3.88 -1.93
N ILE A 124 5.63 4.51 -2.45
CA ILE A 124 5.54 5.86 -3.02
C ILE A 124 4.62 5.85 -4.25
N ALA A 125 4.74 4.85 -5.13
CA ALA A 125 3.87 4.72 -6.29
C ALA A 125 2.40 4.55 -5.87
N LEU A 126 2.12 3.69 -4.87
CA LEU A 126 0.77 3.56 -4.31
C LEU A 126 0.24 4.87 -3.75
N ALA A 127 1.06 5.59 -2.97
CA ALA A 127 0.66 6.86 -2.39
C ALA A 127 0.33 7.91 -3.45
N VAL A 128 1.19 8.04 -4.45
CA VAL A 128 1.00 8.98 -5.57
C VAL A 128 -0.24 8.60 -6.37
N GLY A 129 -0.42 7.32 -6.70
CA GLY A 129 -1.60 6.85 -7.42
C GLY A 129 -2.91 7.10 -6.65
N GLN A 130 -2.93 6.86 -5.33
CA GLN A 130 -4.10 7.19 -4.50
C GLN A 130 -4.39 8.72 -4.51
N ALA A 131 -3.35 9.56 -4.48
CA ALA A 131 -3.52 10.99 -4.58
C ALA A 131 -4.06 11.40 -5.96
N VAL A 132 -3.54 10.81 -7.04
CA VAL A 132 -4.01 11.05 -8.42
C VAL A 132 -5.48 10.62 -8.55
N ALA A 133 -5.85 9.42 -8.14
CA ALA A 133 -7.22 8.94 -8.18
C ALA A 133 -8.21 9.85 -7.41
N ALA A 134 -7.75 10.48 -6.32
CA ALA A 134 -8.56 11.43 -5.56
C ALA A 134 -8.74 12.80 -6.26
N ILE A 135 -7.76 13.21 -7.06
CA ILE A 135 -7.76 14.50 -7.75
C ILE A 135 -8.47 14.40 -9.12
N LEU A 136 -8.33 13.27 -9.79
CA LEU A 136 -8.78 13.06 -11.17
C LEU A 136 -10.26 13.43 -11.43
N PRO A 137 -11.24 13.06 -10.56
CA PRO A 137 -12.65 13.41 -10.76
C PRO A 137 -12.91 14.93 -10.71
N ARG A 138 -12.04 15.67 -10.04
CA ARG A 138 -12.20 17.12 -9.83
C ARG A 138 -11.84 17.94 -11.05
N PHE A 139 -10.92 17.45 -11.89
CA PHE A 139 -10.61 18.07 -13.19
C PHE A 139 -11.82 18.11 -14.14
N ARG A 140 -12.79 17.20 -13.97
CA ARG A 140 -14.02 17.18 -14.75
C ARG A 140 -15.08 18.18 -14.25
N GLY A 141 -15.01 18.58 -12.99
CA GLY A 141 -15.99 19.46 -12.33
C GLY A 141 -15.70 20.96 -12.46
N GLY A 142 -14.56 21.36 -13.07
CA GLY A 142 -14.28 22.76 -13.44
C GLY A 142 -13.95 23.73 -12.31
N GLY A 143 -13.74 23.27 -11.07
CA GLY A 143 -13.40 24.15 -9.95
C GLY A 143 -11.92 24.02 -9.52
N PRO A 144 -11.19 25.13 -9.27
CA PRO A 144 -9.88 25.05 -8.68
C PRO A 144 -9.99 24.53 -7.24
N MET A 145 -9.41 23.36 -6.95
CA MET A 145 -9.29 22.89 -5.57
C MET A 145 -7.85 23.04 -5.08
N PRO A 146 -7.64 23.64 -3.90
CA PRO A 146 -6.32 23.66 -3.31
C PRO A 146 -5.85 22.20 -3.05
N LEU A 147 -4.58 21.92 -3.30
CA LEU A 147 -3.97 20.60 -3.08
C LEU A 147 -4.19 20.11 -1.64
N SER A 148 -4.25 21.06 -0.69
CA SER A 148 -4.58 20.80 0.71
C SER A 148 -5.94 20.11 0.90
N ALA A 149 -6.95 20.48 0.12
CA ALA A 149 -8.28 19.86 0.22
C ALA A 149 -8.31 18.45 -0.40
N ALA A 150 -7.41 18.14 -1.34
CA ALA A 150 -7.25 16.80 -1.88
C ALA A 150 -6.51 15.86 -0.92
N LEU A 151 -5.59 16.41 -0.12
CA LEU A 151 -4.83 15.67 0.90
C LEU A 151 -5.50 15.70 2.28
N SER A 152 -6.57 16.49 2.47
CA SER A 152 -7.39 16.46 3.67
C SER A 152 -8.43 15.33 3.59
N GLY A 153 -8.80 14.79 4.73
CA GLY A 153 -9.76 13.69 4.81
C GLY A 153 -9.14 12.29 4.62
N SER A 154 -9.95 11.34 4.17
CA SER A 154 -9.56 9.92 4.08
C SER A 154 -8.35 9.66 3.17
N THR A 155 -8.19 10.43 2.10
CA THR A 155 -7.04 10.30 1.17
C THR A 155 -5.73 10.66 1.85
N GLY A 156 -5.67 11.77 2.59
CA GLY A 156 -4.47 12.18 3.31
C GLY A 156 -4.04 11.19 4.38
N ILE A 157 -5.01 10.57 5.06
CA ILE A 157 -4.76 9.53 6.08
C ILE A 157 -4.01 8.32 5.47
N VAL A 158 -4.21 8.03 4.20
CA VAL A 158 -3.54 6.91 3.52
C VAL A 158 -2.25 7.35 2.82
N VAL A 159 -2.30 8.46 2.09
CA VAL A 159 -1.18 8.94 1.26
C VAL A 159 0.02 9.32 2.10
N VAL A 160 -0.18 10.08 3.18
CA VAL A 160 0.94 10.60 3.99
C VAL A 160 1.73 9.47 4.67
N PRO A 161 1.12 8.50 5.36
CA PRO A 161 1.87 7.39 5.94
C PRO A 161 2.59 6.54 4.88
N LEU A 162 1.96 6.25 3.75
CA LEU A 162 2.60 5.48 2.67
C LEU A 162 3.84 6.18 2.12
N LEU A 163 3.77 7.50 1.92
CA LEU A 163 4.93 8.30 1.49
C LEU A 163 6.05 8.27 2.53
N LEU A 164 5.74 8.53 3.80
CA LEU A 164 6.74 8.56 4.87
C LEU A 164 7.43 7.21 5.03
N ILE A 165 6.65 6.12 5.06
CA ILE A 165 7.20 4.76 5.20
C ILE A 165 7.99 4.38 3.95
N GLY A 166 7.52 4.76 2.76
CA GLY A 166 8.25 4.56 1.51
C GLY A 166 9.61 5.24 1.52
N VAL A 167 9.68 6.49 1.97
CA VAL A 167 10.94 7.24 2.14
C VAL A 167 11.86 6.54 3.16
N LEU A 168 11.33 6.07 4.30
CA LEU A 168 12.14 5.34 5.29
C LEU A 168 12.78 4.09 4.67
N PHE A 169 12.04 3.33 3.86
CA PHE A 169 12.60 2.18 3.13
C PHE A 169 13.68 2.59 2.12
N LEU A 170 13.50 3.71 1.40
CA LEU A 170 14.53 4.20 0.47
C LEU A 170 15.80 4.62 1.22
N VAL A 171 15.67 5.29 2.36
CA VAL A 171 16.82 5.68 3.20
C VAL A 171 17.53 4.43 3.72
N ALA A 172 16.79 3.44 4.20
CA ALA A 172 17.35 2.18 4.68
C ALA A 172 18.09 1.41 3.56
N GLY A 173 17.58 1.46 2.33
CA GLY A 173 18.18 0.77 1.19
C GLY A 173 19.41 1.45 0.59
N ARG A 174 19.61 2.75 0.85
CA ARG A 174 20.76 3.51 0.35
C ARG A 174 22.00 3.46 1.26
N SER A 175 21.88 2.91 2.46
CA SER A 175 23.00 2.87 3.39
C SER A 175 24.10 1.92 2.91
N PRO A 176 25.39 2.34 2.88
CA PRO A 176 26.51 1.66 2.22
C PRO A 176 26.86 0.27 2.74
N GLY A 177 26.17 -0.23 3.76
CA GLY A 177 26.45 -1.54 4.36
C GLY A 177 25.86 -2.75 3.63
N ALA A 178 25.07 -2.57 2.56
CA ALA A 178 24.41 -3.68 1.85
C ALA A 178 25.22 -4.22 0.64
N ALA A 179 26.30 -3.54 0.26
CA ALA A 179 27.01 -3.82 -1.01
C ALA A 179 28.28 -4.69 -0.87
N THR A 180 28.66 -5.15 0.29
CA THR A 180 29.92 -5.86 0.50
C THR A 180 29.75 -7.23 1.14
N VAL A 181 29.21 -8.20 0.41
CA VAL A 181 29.65 -9.61 0.49
C VAL A 181 29.41 -10.27 -0.87
N VAL A 182 30.14 -9.83 -1.89
CA VAL A 182 30.49 -10.73 -2.99
C VAL A 182 31.93 -11.13 -2.72
N ALA A 183 32.12 -12.23 -1.99
CA ALA A 183 33.40 -12.86 -1.89
C ALA A 183 33.83 -13.32 -3.31
N PRO A 184 35.07 -13.02 -3.75
CA PRO A 184 35.56 -13.58 -4.98
C PRO A 184 35.70 -15.09 -4.80
N ALA A 185 34.97 -15.86 -5.59
CA ALA A 185 35.22 -17.28 -5.77
C ALA A 185 36.66 -17.47 -6.29
N ARG A 186 37.49 -18.16 -5.52
CA ARG A 186 38.75 -18.75 -5.96
C ARG A 186 38.49 -20.12 -6.56
#